data_e2fcf0fd477727d2b034f441dd5cfd2c
#
_entry.id   e2fcf0fd477727d2b034f441dd5cfd2c
#
_cell.length_a   1.000
_cell.length_b   1.000
_cell.length_c   1.000
_cell.angle_alpha   90.00
_cell.angle_beta   90.00
_cell.angle_gamma   90.00
#
_symmetry.space_group_name_H-M   'P 1'
#
loop_
_entity.id
_entity.type
_entity.pdbx_description
1 polymer ?
#
loop_
_entity_poly.entity_id
_entity_poly.type
_entity_poly.pdbx_seq_one_letter_code
_entity_poly.pdbx_strand_id
1 'polypeptide(L)'
;MNKINGLASEFALVKEEGNRTVIGYGFEAEQGGENATWYEVYFPKKQGRPDLEAVKKAVIADINARTDEKIINGYPFTPDGAEEPIIVWLSKESQMDFSEAHRLQFVPVKFKLNETPDNQPIYHTFETFEELNRFYTGGVQYINQCLNEGWAEKDAIDWTPYEAALNPQPEQDGGTKKASARKK
;
A
#
# COMPACT_ATOMS: atom_id res chain seq x y z
N MET A 1 -0.96 7.41 -5.21
CA MET A 1 -0.02 6.41 -4.67
C MET A 1 1.39 6.95 -4.79
N ASN A 2 2.10 7.10 -3.67
CA ASN A 2 3.39 7.80 -3.65
C ASN A 2 4.52 6.85 -3.23
N LYS A 3 4.73 5.79 -4.05
CA LYS A 3 5.92 4.95 -3.93
C LYS A 3 7.11 5.75 -4.48
N ILE A 4 8.14 5.91 -3.67
CA ILE A 4 9.37 6.61 -4.03
C ILE A 4 10.46 5.55 -4.25
N ASN A 5 11.22 5.72 -5.31
CA ASN A 5 12.46 5.00 -5.56
C ASN A 5 13.57 6.06 -5.57
N GLY A 6 14.51 5.99 -4.65
CA GLY A 6 15.52 7.01 -4.48
C GLY A 6 16.73 6.53 -3.69
N LEU A 7 17.63 7.45 -3.34
CA LEU A 7 18.77 7.13 -2.49
C LEU A 7 18.30 6.87 -1.06
N ALA A 8 18.84 5.87 -0.41
CA ALA A 8 18.49 5.55 0.99
C ALA A 8 18.70 6.74 1.94
N SER A 9 19.65 7.63 1.62
CA SER A 9 19.93 8.86 2.38
C SER A 9 18.84 9.93 2.25
N GLU A 10 17.93 9.82 1.27
CA GLU A 10 16.83 10.76 1.06
C GLU A 10 15.59 10.40 1.88
N PHE A 11 15.56 9.18 2.44
CA PHE A 11 14.47 8.76 3.30
C PHE A 11 14.48 9.55 4.61
N ALA A 12 13.31 10.02 5.01
CA ALA A 12 13.09 10.62 6.31
C ALA A 12 11.70 10.24 6.85
N LEU A 13 11.62 9.90 8.13
CA LEU A 13 10.34 9.63 8.80
C LEU A 13 9.43 10.85 8.78
N VAL A 14 10.00 12.03 9.00
CA VAL A 14 9.28 13.31 8.98
C VAL A 14 10.20 14.35 8.35
N LYS A 15 9.77 14.98 7.27
CA LYS A 15 10.48 16.10 6.64
C LYS A 15 9.52 17.25 6.31
N GLU A 16 10.04 18.47 6.37
CA GLU A 16 9.32 19.66 5.93
C GLU A 16 9.70 19.98 4.49
N GLU A 17 8.75 19.98 3.58
CA GLU A 17 8.98 20.20 2.17
C GLU A 17 8.04 21.26 1.61
N GLY A 18 8.58 22.46 1.32
CA GLY A 18 7.79 23.58 0.82
C GLY A 18 6.59 23.89 1.73
N ASN A 19 5.36 23.66 1.27
CA ASN A 19 4.12 23.95 1.98
C ASN A 19 3.44 22.69 2.57
N ARG A 20 4.22 21.64 2.84
CA ARG A 20 3.71 20.39 3.37
C ARG A 20 4.68 19.74 4.35
N THR A 21 4.15 18.96 5.29
CA THR A 21 4.89 17.98 6.07
C THR A 21 4.76 16.64 5.37
N VAL A 22 5.86 15.95 5.12
CA VAL A 22 5.94 14.65 4.47
C VAL A 22 6.32 13.60 5.51
N ILE A 23 5.57 12.50 5.52
CA ILE A 23 5.83 11.35 6.38
C ILE A 23 6.23 10.18 5.50
N GLY A 24 7.46 9.69 5.66
CA GLY A 24 7.97 8.49 5.00
C GLY A 24 7.72 7.24 5.83
N TYR A 25 7.38 6.11 5.17
CA TYR A 25 7.18 4.82 5.83
C TYR A 25 7.44 3.65 4.86
N GLY A 26 7.53 2.40 5.39
CA GLY A 26 7.75 1.22 4.57
C GLY A 26 9.09 1.25 3.84
N PHE A 27 10.16 1.65 4.54
CA PHE A 27 11.51 1.74 3.96
C PHE A 27 12.09 0.35 3.71
N GLU A 28 12.51 0.10 2.46
CA GLU A 28 13.17 -1.12 2.02
C GLU A 28 14.44 -0.76 1.25
N ALA A 29 15.60 -1.11 1.80
CA ALA A 29 16.87 -0.92 1.12
C ALA A 29 17.07 -2.00 0.03
N GLU A 30 17.58 -1.60 -1.14
CA GLU A 30 18.01 -2.53 -2.18
C GLU A 30 19.35 -3.21 -1.82
N GLN A 31 19.67 -4.30 -2.54
CA GLN A 31 20.96 -4.95 -2.38
C GLN A 31 22.10 -3.97 -2.72
N GLY A 32 22.99 -3.71 -1.74
CA GLY A 32 24.04 -2.70 -1.86
C GLY A 32 23.80 -1.45 -1.03
N GLY A 33 22.57 -1.18 -0.59
CA GLY A 33 22.22 -0.15 0.41
C GLY A 33 22.24 1.30 -0.06
N GLU A 34 22.61 1.58 -1.33
CA GLU A 34 22.62 2.95 -1.87
C GLU A 34 21.20 3.41 -2.25
N ASN A 35 20.40 2.53 -2.84
CA ASN A 35 19.02 2.81 -3.22
C ASN A 35 18.04 2.18 -2.24
N ALA A 36 16.87 2.76 -2.16
CA ALA A 36 15.78 2.24 -1.35
C ALA A 36 14.43 2.59 -1.97
N THR A 37 13.40 1.88 -1.54
CA THR A 37 12.00 2.23 -1.81
C THR A 37 11.29 2.54 -0.51
N TRP A 38 10.34 3.47 -0.57
CA TRP A 38 9.47 3.82 0.55
C TRP A 38 8.16 4.42 0.04
N TYR A 39 7.24 4.71 0.95
CA TYR A 39 5.99 5.41 0.66
C TYR A 39 5.93 6.73 1.42
N GLU A 40 5.17 7.70 0.90
CA GLU A 40 5.00 9.00 1.52
C GLU A 40 3.53 9.39 1.62
N VAL A 41 3.14 9.96 2.77
CA VAL A 41 1.87 10.67 2.95
C VAL A 41 2.14 12.14 3.29
N TYR A 42 1.22 13.02 2.88
CA TYR A 42 1.42 14.47 2.90
C TYR A 42 0.37 15.19 3.73
N PHE A 43 0.83 16.16 4.53
CA PHE A 43 -0.02 17.03 5.34
C PHE A 43 0.23 18.50 4.96
N PRO A 44 -0.81 19.27 4.56
CA PRO A 44 -0.65 20.70 4.24
C PRO A 44 -0.25 21.50 5.49
N LYS A 45 0.80 22.34 5.41
CA LYS A 45 1.26 23.19 6.54
C LYS A 45 0.20 24.12 7.10
N LYS A 46 -0.75 24.57 6.28
CA LYS A 46 -1.88 25.41 6.73
C LYS A 46 -2.74 24.76 7.82
N GLN A 47 -2.67 23.45 7.98
CA GLN A 47 -3.38 22.69 9.01
C GLN A 47 -2.55 22.50 10.29
N GLY A 48 -1.32 23.05 10.31
CA GLY A 48 -0.35 22.78 11.36
C GLY A 48 0.42 21.48 11.14
N ARG A 49 1.35 21.19 12.04
CA ARG A 49 2.09 19.92 12.05
C ARG A 49 1.13 18.81 12.48
N PRO A 50 1.08 17.66 11.79
CA PRO A 50 0.20 16.56 12.18
C PRO A 50 0.62 15.99 13.53
N ASP A 51 -0.35 15.54 14.32
CA ASP A 51 -0.10 14.70 15.49
C ASP A 51 0.10 13.23 15.07
N LEU A 52 0.54 12.40 16.01
CA LEU A 52 0.80 10.98 15.73
C LEU A 52 -0.46 10.22 15.27
N GLU A 53 -1.63 10.55 15.80
CA GLU A 53 -2.87 9.87 15.43
C GLU A 53 -3.31 10.22 14.00
N ALA A 54 -3.13 11.46 13.58
CA ALA A 54 -3.35 11.86 12.19
C ALA A 54 -2.38 11.13 11.24
N VAL A 55 -1.10 10.99 11.63
CA VAL A 55 -0.09 10.24 10.86
C VAL A 55 -0.46 8.77 10.74
N LYS A 56 -0.79 8.10 11.86
CA LYS A 56 -1.24 6.70 11.86
C LYS A 56 -2.43 6.50 10.92
N LYS A 57 -3.44 7.36 11.04
CA LYS A 57 -4.64 7.29 10.20
C LYS A 57 -4.32 7.43 8.72
N ALA A 58 -3.44 8.37 8.35
CA ALA A 58 -3.07 8.60 6.95
C ALA A 58 -2.26 7.43 6.36
N VAL A 59 -1.27 6.91 7.10
CA VAL A 59 -0.46 5.77 6.68
C VAL A 59 -1.31 4.51 6.54
N ILE A 60 -2.16 4.21 7.53
CA ILE A 60 -3.08 3.05 7.46
C ILE A 60 -4.05 3.18 6.29
N ALA A 61 -4.55 4.38 6.01
CA ALA A 61 -5.43 4.62 4.86
C ALA A 61 -4.72 4.40 3.53
N ASP A 62 -3.44 4.79 3.42
CA ASP A 62 -2.64 4.57 2.22
C ASP A 62 -2.35 3.07 2.00
N ILE A 63 -1.99 2.33 3.05
CA ILE A 63 -1.80 0.86 2.98
C ILE A 63 -3.11 0.18 2.55
N ASN A 64 -4.26 0.57 3.12
CA ASN A 64 -5.55 0.02 2.72
C ASN A 64 -5.84 0.30 1.24
N ALA A 65 -5.62 1.52 0.77
CA ALA A 65 -5.85 1.89 -0.64
C ALA A 65 -4.97 1.08 -1.60
N ARG A 66 -3.69 0.84 -1.25
CA ARG A 66 -2.79 0.00 -2.04
C ARG A 66 -3.21 -1.47 -2.04
N THR A 67 -3.67 -1.97 -0.91
CA THR A 67 -4.21 -3.33 -0.78
C THR A 67 -5.45 -3.50 -1.66
N ASP A 68 -6.39 -2.55 -1.58
CA ASP A 68 -7.61 -2.56 -2.40
C ASP A 68 -7.28 -2.49 -3.89
N GLU A 69 -6.35 -1.63 -4.29
CA GLU A 69 -5.92 -1.53 -5.70
C GLU A 69 -5.26 -2.82 -6.20
N LYS A 70 -4.41 -3.46 -5.37
CA LYS A 70 -3.80 -4.75 -5.69
C LYS A 70 -4.87 -5.83 -5.88
N ILE A 71 -5.89 -5.87 -5.01
CA ILE A 71 -7.02 -6.82 -5.14
C ILE A 71 -7.78 -6.56 -6.43
N ILE A 72 -8.14 -5.29 -6.69
CA ILE A 72 -8.97 -4.95 -7.84
C ILE A 72 -8.28 -5.27 -9.16
N ASN A 73 -6.98 -5.01 -9.28
CA ASN A 73 -6.28 -4.99 -10.56
C ASN A 73 -5.23 -6.09 -10.73
N GLY A 74 -5.17 -7.09 -9.85
CA GLY A 74 -3.97 -7.92 -9.80
C GLY A 74 -4.16 -9.44 -9.90
N TYR A 75 -5.36 -10.00 -9.92
CA TYR A 75 -5.55 -11.45 -9.90
C TYR A 75 -5.17 -12.11 -11.24
N PRO A 76 -4.08 -12.92 -11.29
CA PRO A 76 -3.71 -13.64 -12.50
C PRO A 76 -4.51 -14.95 -12.58
N PHE A 77 -5.26 -15.11 -13.67
CA PHE A 77 -5.98 -16.36 -13.98
C PHE A 77 -5.56 -16.87 -15.35
N THR A 78 -5.17 -18.13 -15.43
CA THR A 78 -4.87 -18.80 -16.70
C THR A 78 -6.06 -19.69 -17.10
N PRO A 79 -6.83 -19.31 -18.15
CA PRO A 79 -7.91 -20.12 -18.69
C PRO A 79 -7.43 -21.48 -19.21
N ASP A 80 -8.32 -22.45 -19.31
CA ASP A 80 -8.02 -23.74 -19.90
C ASP A 80 -7.56 -23.58 -21.37
N GLY A 81 -6.40 -24.16 -21.68
CA GLY A 81 -5.80 -24.08 -23.01
C GLY A 81 -5.07 -22.77 -23.34
N ALA A 82 -5.02 -21.80 -22.42
CA ALA A 82 -4.22 -20.60 -22.57
C ALA A 82 -2.80 -20.82 -22.02
N GLU A 83 -1.79 -20.19 -22.66
CA GLU A 83 -0.39 -20.20 -22.20
C GLU A 83 -0.11 -19.08 -21.21
N GLU A 84 -0.80 -17.95 -21.35
CA GLU A 84 -0.58 -16.74 -20.57
C GLU A 84 -1.77 -16.40 -19.66
N PRO A 85 -1.52 -15.85 -18.46
CA PRO A 85 -2.58 -15.44 -17.58
C PRO A 85 -3.27 -14.16 -18.06
N ILE A 86 -4.56 -14.08 -17.80
CA ILE A 86 -5.32 -12.83 -17.85
C ILE A 86 -5.29 -12.22 -16.46
N ILE A 87 -4.93 -10.94 -16.36
CA ILE A 87 -5.11 -10.20 -15.10
C ILE A 87 -6.58 -9.83 -14.97
N VAL A 88 -7.22 -10.33 -13.93
CA VAL A 88 -8.67 -10.19 -13.70
C VAL A 88 -8.95 -9.01 -12.78
N TRP A 89 -9.94 -8.22 -13.13
CA TRP A 89 -10.47 -7.17 -12.26
C TRP A 89 -11.42 -7.77 -11.21
N LEU A 90 -11.02 -7.68 -9.96
CA LEU A 90 -11.81 -8.13 -8.81
C LEU A 90 -12.50 -6.95 -8.11
N SER A 91 -13.24 -6.12 -8.86
CA SER A 91 -14.13 -5.12 -8.24
C SER A 91 -15.17 -5.81 -7.34
N LYS A 92 -15.75 -5.09 -6.38
CA LYS A 92 -16.78 -5.66 -5.50
C LYS A 92 -17.98 -6.21 -6.28
N GLU A 93 -18.35 -5.54 -7.36
CA GLU A 93 -19.42 -5.99 -8.26
C GLU A 93 -19.05 -7.29 -8.96
N SER A 94 -17.85 -7.35 -9.57
CA SER A 94 -17.37 -8.57 -10.22
C SER A 94 -17.25 -9.74 -9.23
N GLN A 95 -16.78 -9.50 -8.01
CA GLN A 95 -16.70 -10.53 -6.97
C GLN A 95 -18.09 -11.10 -6.62
N MET A 96 -19.14 -10.26 -6.59
CA MET A 96 -20.51 -10.70 -6.34
C MET A 96 -21.03 -11.57 -7.49
N ASP A 97 -20.83 -11.16 -8.75
CA ASP A 97 -21.26 -11.90 -9.92
C ASP A 97 -20.56 -13.26 -10.01
N PHE A 98 -19.24 -13.30 -9.75
CA PHE A 98 -18.47 -14.55 -9.72
C PHE A 98 -18.92 -15.48 -8.60
N SER A 99 -19.19 -14.94 -7.42
CA SER A 99 -19.68 -15.69 -6.27
C SER A 99 -21.05 -16.29 -6.55
N GLU A 100 -21.95 -15.54 -7.16
CA GLU A 100 -23.30 -16.00 -7.46
C GLU A 100 -23.29 -17.11 -8.53
N ALA A 101 -22.53 -16.94 -9.62
CA ALA A 101 -22.39 -17.98 -10.64
C ALA A 101 -21.76 -19.26 -10.07
N HIS A 102 -20.73 -19.12 -9.22
CA HIS A 102 -20.11 -20.26 -8.54
C HIS A 102 -21.09 -20.97 -7.60
N ARG A 103 -21.84 -20.21 -6.75
CA ARG A 103 -22.83 -20.75 -5.82
C ARG A 103 -23.93 -21.53 -6.52
N LEU A 104 -24.38 -21.04 -7.68
CA LEU A 104 -25.43 -21.67 -8.50
C LEU A 104 -24.90 -22.76 -9.42
N GLN A 105 -23.58 -22.95 -9.50
CA GLN A 105 -22.92 -23.84 -10.48
C GLN A 105 -23.37 -23.53 -11.92
N PHE A 106 -23.55 -22.21 -12.20
CA PHE A 106 -24.11 -21.73 -13.45
C PHE A 106 -23.06 -21.72 -14.56
N VAL A 107 -23.14 -22.71 -15.43
CA VAL A 107 -22.30 -22.85 -16.61
C VAL A 107 -23.15 -23.33 -17.81
N PRO A 108 -22.84 -22.91 -19.06
CA PRO A 108 -21.77 -21.98 -19.39
C PRO A 108 -22.11 -20.54 -18.94
N VAL A 109 -21.09 -19.79 -18.52
CA VAL A 109 -21.23 -18.40 -18.13
C VAL A 109 -20.10 -17.56 -18.70
N LYS A 110 -20.43 -16.37 -19.22
CA LYS A 110 -19.46 -15.45 -19.81
C LYS A 110 -19.28 -14.22 -18.92
N PHE A 111 -18.04 -13.92 -18.55
CA PHE A 111 -17.68 -12.71 -17.81
C PHE A 111 -16.71 -11.83 -18.61
N LYS A 112 -16.80 -10.52 -18.37
CA LYS A 112 -15.75 -9.58 -18.70
C LYS A 112 -14.72 -9.63 -17.57
N LEU A 113 -13.49 -10.04 -17.88
CA LEU A 113 -12.44 -10.20 -16.90
C LEU A 113 -11.55 -8.96 -16.77
N ASN A 114 -11.33 -8.24 -17.88
CA ASN A 114 -10.48 -7.06 -17.96
C ASN A 114 -10.75 -6.29 -19.26
N GLU A 115 -9.89 -5.31 -19.55
CA GLU A 115 -9.80 -4.58 -20.82
C GLU A 115 -8.35 -4.57 -21.33
N THR A 116 -8.19 -4.48 -22.64
CA THR A 116 -6.89 -4.20 -23.25
C THR A 116 -6.50 -2.73 -23.04
N PRO A 117 -5.23 -2.33 -23.30
CA PRO A 117 -4.81 -0.94 -23.27
C PRO A 117 -5.64 0.01 -24.16
N ASP A 118 -6.25 -0.54 -25.22
CA ASP A 118 -7.14 0.19 -26.13
C ASP A 118 -8.61 0.16 -25.67
N ASN A 119 -8.88 -0.14 -24.41
CA ASN A 119 -10.20 -0.25 -23.79
C ASN A 119 -11.14 -1.27 -24.46
N GLN A 120 -10.59 -2.33 -25.04
CA GLN A 120 -11.41 -3.42 -25.57
C GLN A 120 -11.63 -4.46 -24.48
N PRO A 121 -12.90 -4.90 -24.25
CA PRO A 121 -13.20 -5.84 -23.18
C PRO A 121 -12.59 -7.23 -23.46
N ILE A 122 -11.95 -7.80 -22.45
CA ILE A 122 -11.46 -9.17 -22.44
C ILE A 122 -12.53 -10.04 -21.80
N TYR A 123 -13.16 -10.89 -22.59
CA TYR A 123 -14.17 -11.83 -22.12
C TYR A 123 -13.61 -13.23 -22.01
N HIS A 124 -14.12 -14.00 -21.04
CA HIS A 124 -13.92 -15.44 -20.97
C HIS A 124 -15.26 -16.14 -20.70
N THR A 125 -15.48 -17.29 -21.36
CA THR A 125 -16.64 -18.14 -21.11
C THR A 125 -16.20 -19.39 -20.37
N PHE A 126 -16.71 -19.58 -19.19
CA PHE A 126 -16.50 -20.77 -18.37
C PHE A 126 -17.49 -21.85 -18.84
N GLU A 127 -16.99 -22.82 -19.58
CA GLU A 127 -17.80 -23.90 -20.14
C GLU A 127 -18.08 -25.00 -19.12
N THR A 128 -17.21 -25.14 -18.11
CA THR A 128 -17.30 -26.17 -17.08
C THR A 128 -17.30 -25.58 -15.67
N PHE A 129 -17.99 -26.25 -14.76
CA PHE A 129 -17.94 -25.84 -13.33
C PHE A 129 -16.56 -26.07 -12.72
N GLU A 130 -15.78 -27.01 -13.20
CA GLU A 130 -14.41 -27.24 -12.69
C GLU A 130 -13.52 -26.01 -12.95
N GLU A 131 -13.54 -25.46 -14.16
CA GLU A 131 -12.80 -24.24 -14.48
C GLU A 131 -13.32 -23.04 -13.69
N LEU A 132 -14.64 -22.84 -13.61
CA LEU A 132 -15.26 -21.78 -12.81
C LEU A 132 -14.89 -21.89 -11.32
N ASN A 133 -14.88 -23.11 -10.76
CA ASN A 133 -14.48 -23.36 -9.38
C ASN A 133 -12.99 -23.04 -9.13
N ARG A 134 -12.10 -23.44 -10.06
CA ARG A 134 -10.67 -23.09 -9.98
C ARG A 134 -10.47 -21.57 -10.02
N PHE A 135 -11.14 -20.90 -10.95
CA PHE A 135 -11.13 -19.43 -11.07
C PHE A 135 -11.60 -18.75 -9.77
N TYR A 136 -12.78 -19.12 -9.26
CA TYR A 136 -13.36 -18.54 -8.05
C TYR A 136 -12.50 -18.76 -6.81
N THR A 137 -12.07 -20.01 -6.59
CA THR A 137 -11.24 -20.39 -5.44
C THR A 137 -9.90 -19.67 -5.48
N GLY A 138 -9.25 -19.58 -6.65
CA GLY A 138 -8.01 -18.84 -6.84
C GLY A 138 -8.19 -17.35 -6.56
N GLY A 139 -9.28 -16.74 -7.01
CA GLY A 139 -9.62 -15.35 -6.70
C GLY A 139 -9.79 -15.08 -5.21
N VAL A 140 -10.50 -15.97 -4.49
CA VAL A 140 -10.66 -15.87 -3.03
C VAL A 140 -9.30 -16.01 -2.31
N GLN A 141 -8.45 -16.94 -2.74
CA GLN A 141 -7.11 -17.10 -2.18
C GLN A 141 -6.24 -15.87 -2.42
N TYR A 142 -6.28 -15.30 -3.63
CA TYR A 142 -5.56 -14.08 -3.96
C TYR A 142 -5.99 -12.89 -3.11
N ILE A 143 -7.31 -12.68 -2.93
CA ILE A 143 -7.85 -11.63 -2.05
C ILE A 143 -7.32 -11.80 -0.62
N ASN A 144 -7.42 -13.01 -0.06
CA ASN A 144 -6.94 -13.29 1.29
C ASN A 144 -5.43 -13.06 1.44
N GLN A 145 -4.63 -13.41 0.43
CA GLN A 145 -3.20 -13.13 0.43
C GLN A 145 -2.95 -11.62 0.48
N CYS A 146 -3.58 -10.83 -0.38
CA CYS A 146 -3.43 -9.37 -0.40
C CYS A 146 -3.82 -8.73 0.94
N LEU A 147 -4.92 -9.17 1.56
CA LEU A 147 -5.35 -8.70 2.87
C LEU A 147 -4.34 -9.02 3.98
N ASN A 148 -3.83 -10.26 4.00
CA ASN A 148 -2.82 -10.68 4.98
C ASN A 148 -1.53 -9.88 4.84
N GLU A 149 -1.06 -9.64 3.60
CA GLU A 149 0.11 -8.79 3.34
C GLU A 149 -0.12 -7.35 3.83
N GLY A 150 -1.28 -6.75 3.55
CA GLY A 150 -1.62 -5.41 4.03
C GLY A 150 -1.76 -5.32 5.56
N TRP A 151 -2.24 -6.37 6.24
CA TRP A 151 -2.27 -6.43 7.71
C TRP A 151 -0.87 -6.56 8.28
N ALA A 152 -0.05 -7.44 7.74
CA ALA A 152 1.33 -7.62 8.18
C ALA A 152 2.15 -6.32 8.03
N GLU A 153 1.96 -5.59 6.93
CA GLU A 153 2.60 -4.28 6.73
C GLU A 153 2.20 -3.28 7.82
N LYS A 154 0.91 -3.19 8.16
CA LYS A 154 0.43 -2.30 9.23
C LYS A 154 0.98 -2.68 10.61
N ASP A 155 1.00 -3.98 10.91
CA ASP A 155 1.45 -4.49 12.20
C ASP A 155 2.97 -4.35 12.39
N ALA A 156 3.73 -4.30 11.29
CA ALA A 156 5.18 -4.14 11.33
C ALA A 156 5.65 -2.71 11.59
N ILE A 157 4.75 -1.70 11.57
CA ILE A 157 5.15 -0.30 11.76
C ILE A 157 5.45 -0.01 13.23
N ASP A 158 6.72 0.30 13.55
CA ASP A 158 7.08 0.90 14.84
C ASP A 158 6.76 2.40 14.82
N TRP A 159 5.80 2.80 15.63
CA TRP A 159 5.37 4.20 15.75
C TRP A 159 6.24 5.05 16.69
N THR A 160 7.11 4.45 17.48
CA THR A 160 7.97 5.15 18.46
C THR A 160 8.87 6.20 17.82
N PRO A 161 9.58 5.91 16.70
CA PRO A 161 10.40 6.91 16.03
C PRO A 161 9.60 8.09 15.45
N TYR A 162 8.35 7.84 15.03
CA TYR A 162 7.47 8.91 14.52
C TYR A 162 7.04 9.86 15.63
N GLU A 163 6.69 9.34 16.81
CA GLU A 163 6.33 10.16 17.96
C GLU A 163 7.48 11.08 18.35
N ALA A 164 8.71 10.55 18.40
CA ALA A 164 9.91 11.35 18.69
C ALA A 164 10.18 12.41 17.60
N ALA A 165 10.03 12.06 16.33
CA ALA A 165 10.26 12.97 15.21
C ALA A 165 9.19 14.07 15.11
N LEU A 166 7.93 13.80 15.49
CA LEU A 166 6.84 14.76 15.48
C LEU A 166 6.91 15.74 16.65
N ASN A 167 7.46 15.29 17.80
CA ASN A 167 7.60 16.08 19.03
C ASN A 167 9.08 16.22 19.41
N PRO A 168 9.92 16.91 18.60
CA PRO A 168 11.31 17.07 18.96
C PRO A 168 11.41 17.82 20.28
N GLN A 169 12.00 17.19 21.29
CA GLN A 169 12.31 17.86 22.56
C GLN A 169 13.23 19.05 22.22
N PRO A 170 12.99 20.25 22.81
CA PRO A 170 13.92 21.35 22.66
C PRO A 170 15.29 20.86 23.14
N GLU A 171 16.30 20.97 22.29
CA GLU A 171 17.68 20.68 22.69
C GLU A 171 17.96 21.40 23.99
N GLN A 172 18.27 20.66 25.03
CA GLN A 172 18.77 21.24 26.28
C GLN A 172 20.13 21.85 25.95
N ASP A 173 20.12 23.14 25.61
CA ASP A 173 21.32 23.94 25.45
C ASP A 173 22.16 23.82 26.72
N GLY A 174 23.19 23.00 26.63
CA GLY A 174 24.15 22.76 27.70
C GLY A 174 24.94 24.04 27.97
N GLY A 175 24.26 25.06 28.49
CA GLY A 175 24.83 26.31 28.87
C GLY A 175 25.88 26.12 29.97
N THR A 176 27.13 25.88 29.58
CA THR A 176 28.30 26.05 30.44
C THR A 176 28.34 27.49 30.93
N LYS A 177 27.76 27.76 32.10
CA LYS A 177 27.98 29.01 32.86
C LYS A 177 29.47 29.15 33.12
N LYS A 178 30.17 29.93 32.31
CA LYS A 178 31.50 30.46 32.66
C LYS A 178 31.38 31.27 33.94
N ALA A 179 31.83 30.69 35.03
CA ALA A 179 32.02 31.41 36.28
C ALA A 179 33.04 32.52 36.05
N SER A 180 32.60 33.76 36.04
CA SER A 180 33.45 34.96 36.04
C SER A 180 34.09 35.07 37.41
N ALA A 181 35.34 34.64 37.57
CA ALA A 181 36.14 34.95 38.76
C ALA A 181 36.52 36.42 38.75
N ARG A 182 35.82 37.24 39.57
CA ARG A 182 36.31 38.57 39.94
C ARG A 182 37.52 38.39 40.90
N LYS A 183 38.72 38.78 40.43
CA LYS A 183 39.85 39.09 41.29
C LYS A 183 39.68 40.49 41.90
N LYS A 184 39.81 40.56 43.21
CA LYS A 184 40.10 41.79 43.98
C LYS A 184 41.57 42.18 43.81
#